data_d3fe5ea9017e35c4c412b3bfdafda8dd
#
_entry.id   d3fe5ea9017e35c4c412b3bfdafda8dd
#
_cell.length_a   1.000
_cell.length_b   1.000
_cell.length_c   1.000
_cell.angle_alpha   90.00
_cell.angle_beta   90.00
_cell.angle_gamma   90.00
#
_symmetry.space_group_name_H-M   'P 1'
#
loop_
_entity.id
_entity.type
_entity.pdbx_description
1 polymer ?
#
loop_
_entity_poly.entity_id
_entity_poly.type
_entity_poly.pdbx_seq_one_letter_code
_entity_poly.pdbx_strand_id
1 'polypeptide(L)'
;MGKKFSGASQIMSRFRGWIQAGAALLTNLHLPNFLKGKLYQGAGKTVCVPGLNCYSCPAASGACPIGAFQAVVGSSKFSFSYYITGFLILLGVLLGRFICGFLCPFGWFQELLHKIPTKKFSTKKLKPLRYLKYIVLLVMVFLLPAFLVNDVGMGDPFFCKYLCPQGVMEGAIPLSLANSGIRSALGSLFTWKFGILLAVIVLSVIFYRPFCKWLCPLGAFYALFNRVSLFQIKVDKNKCVSCGKCAKACKMDVDVTKAPNHTECIRCGMCIRTCPTGAVRFRYGFGDGKDKTKAAKKSRRK
;
A
#
# COMPACT_ATOMS: atom_id res chain seq x y z
N MET A 1 -0.62 -3.63 -31.33
CA MET A 1 -0.17 -3.36 -29.95
C MET A 1 -0.94 -4.10 -28.84
N GLY A 2 -2.18 -4.55 -29.04
CA GLY A 2 -3.00 -5.18 -27.99
C GLY A 2 -2.54 -6.55 -27.47
N LYS A 3 -1.93 -7.41 -28.29
CA LYS A 3 -1.45 -8.75 -27.88
C LYS A 3 -0.21 -8.70 -26.99
N LYS A 4 0.74 -7.78 -27.24
CA LYS A 4 1.98 -7.63 -26.43
C LYS A 4 1.68 -7.18 -24.99
N PHE A 5 0.71 -6.28 -24.77
CA PHE A 5 0.32 -5.82 -23.44
C PHE A 5 -0.40 -6.88 -22.59
N SER A 6 -1.11 -7.81 -23.22
CA SER A 6 -1.75 -8.92 -22.49
C SER A 6 -0.71 -9.86 -21.87
N GLY A 7 0.35 -10.21 -22.63
CA GLY A 7 1.46 -11.02 -22.13
C GLY A 7 2.22 -10.35 -20.97
N ALA A 8 2.59 -9.07 -21.13
CA ALA A 8 3.29 -8.31 -20.08
C ALA A 8 2.46 -8.21 -18.77
N SER A 9 1.15 -8.01 -18.87
CA SER A 9 0.26 -7.97 -17.70
C SER A 9 0.20 -9.30 -16.96
N GLN A 10 0.22 -10.42 -17.66
CA GLN A 10 0.26 -11.77 -17.08
C GLN A 10 1.61 -12.05 -16.43
N ILE A 11 2.71 -11.72 -17.11
CA ILE A 11 4.09 -11.88 -16.59
C ILE A 11 4.23 -11.08 -15.29
N MET A 12 3.90 -9.79 -15.31
CA MET A 12 3.99 -8.92 -14.13
C MET A 12 3.17 -9.47 -12.95
N SER A 13 1.96 -9.97 -13.20
CA SER A 13 1.13 -10.56 -12.15
C SER A 13 1.69 -11.90 -11.63
N ARG A 14 2.38 -12.66 -12.47
CA ARG A 14 3.03 -13.94 -12.10
C ARG A 14 4.24 -13.72 -11.21
N PHE A 15 5.09 -12.75 -11.57
CA PHE A 15 6.31 -12.43 -10.83
C PHE A 15 6.10 -11.43 -9.69
N ARG A 16 4.84 -11.11 -9.36
CA ARG A 16 4.50 -10.11 -8.33
C ARG A 16 5.22 -10.32 -7.00
N GLY A 17 5.32 -11.55 -6.51
CA GLY A 17 6.00 -11.86 -5.25
C GLY A 17 7.49 -11.49 -5.27
N TRP A 18 8.17 -11.75 -6.38
CA TRP A 18 9.57 -11.36 -6.58
C TRP A 18 9.75 -9.84 -6.68
N ILE A 19 8.82 -9.16 -7.36
CA ILE A 19 8.82 -7.69 -7.44
C ILE A 19 8.65 -7.09 -6.03
N GLN A 20 7.75 -7.65 -5.21
CA GLN A 20 7.56 -7.21 -3.82
C GLN A 20 8.80 -7.47 -2.96
N ALA A 21 9.44 -8.64 -3.09
CA ALA A 21 10.68 -8.96 -2.40
C ALA A 21 11.81 -7.99 -2.79
N GLY A 22 11.98 -7.75 -4.09
CA GLY A 22 12.95 -6.78 -4.61
C GLY A 22 12.66 -5.35 -4.09
N ALA A 23 11.41 -4.92 -4.09
CA ALA A 23 11.02 -3.62 -3.56
C ALA A 23 11.30 -3.51 -2.05
N ALA A 24 11.03 -4.57 -1.27
CA ALA A 24 11.33 -4.61 0.16
C ALA A 24 12.84 -4.53 0.42
N LEU A 25 13.66 -5.20 -0.38
CA LEU A 25 15.12 -5.11 -0.29
C LEU A 25 15.64 -3.72 -0.67
N LEU A 26 15.15 -3.14 -1.77
CA LEU A 26 15.56 -1.81 -2.22
C LEU A 26 15.19 -0.70 -1.23
N THR A 27 14.06 -0.84 -0.54
CA THR A 27 13.66 0.12 0.51
C THR A 27 14.40 -0.08 1.82
N ASN A 28 15.11 -1.23 2.01
CA ASN A 28 15.83 -1.61 3.22
C ASN A 28 17.24 -2.13 2.91
N LEU A 29 18.05 -1.32 2.20
CA LEU A 29 19.38 -1.72 1.77
C LEU A 29 20.40 -1.90 2.90
N HIS A 30 20.19 -1.24 4.04
CA HIS A 30 21.14 -1.21 5.14
C HIS A 30 20.91 -2.33 6.17
N LEU A 31 20.63 -3.57 5.69
CA LEU A 31 20.39 -4.75 6.53
C LEU A 31 21.45 -5.00 7.62
N PRO A 32 22.77 -4.78 7.40
CA PRO A 32 23.77 -4.96 8.44
C PRO A 32 23.56 -4.08 9.68
N ASN A 33 22.81 -2.99 9.56
CA ASN A 33 22.51 -2.12 10.69
C ASN A 33 21.58 -2.77 11.74
N PHE A 34 20.83 -3.80 11.37
CA PHE A 34 20.06 -4.59 12.34
C PHE A 34 20.97 -5.24 13.38
N LEU A 35 22.12 -5.76 12.95
CA LEU A 35 23.10 -6.38 13.86
C LEU A 35 23.87 -5.35 14.65
N LYS A 36 24.13 -4.17 14.08
CA LYS A 36 24.88 -3.09 14.73
C LYS A 36 24.02 -2.24 15.67
N GLY A 37 22.70 -2.40 15.66
CA GLY A 37 21.76 -1.59 16.46
C GLY A 37 21.81 -0.09 16.16
N LYS A 38 22.26 0.30 14.95
CA LYS A 38 22.40 1.71 14.52
C LYS A 38 21.38 2.05 13.46
N LEU A 39 20.79 3.24 13.56
CA LEU A 39 19.91 3.79 12.53
C LEU A 39 20.75 4.38 11.39
N TYR A 40 20.40 4.06 10.15
CA TYR A 40 20.94 4.78 9.00
C TYR A 40 20.42 6.22 9.00
N GLN A 41 21.31 7.19 8.92
CA GLN A 41 21.00 8.64 8.93
C GLN A 41 21.53 9.37 7.67
N GLY A 42 21.82 8.65 6.60
CA GLY A 42 22.32 9.23 5.38
C GLY A 42 21.26 9.99 4.57
N ALA A 43 21.70 10.66 3.51
CA ALA A 43 20.89 11.49 2.62
C ALA A 43 19.68 10.75 2.02
N GLY A 44 19.69 9.42 1.91
CA GLY A 44 18.53 8.64 1.45
C GLY A 44 17.28 8.85 2.30
N LYS A 45 17.41 9.17 3.60
CA LYS A 45 16.26 9.45 4.48
C LYS A 45 15.50 10.74 4.16
N THR A 46 16.06 11.63 3.36
CA THR A 46 15.36 12.83 2.88
C THR A 46 14.35 12.50 1.76
N VAL A 47 14.48 11.33 1.13
CA VAL A 47 13.60 10.87 0.06
C VAL A 47 12.56 9.90 0.62
N CYS A 48 11.30 10.09 0.23
CA CYS A 48 10.22 9.18 0.60
C CYS A 48 10.20 7.92 -0.27
N VAL A 49 9.99 6.76 0.38
CA VAL A 49 9.68 5.52 -0.35
C VAL A 49 8.18 5.45 -0.68
N PRO A 50 7.77 4.74 -1.74
CA PRO A 50 6.36 4.75 -2.15
C PRO A 50 5.43 3.96 -1.21
N GLY A 51 5.98 2.98 -0.48
CA GLY A 51 5.24 2.07 0.41
C GLY A 51 5.33 2.44 1.88
N LEU A 52 4.64 1.67 2.72
CA LEU A 52 4.77 1.79 4.17
C LEU A 52 6.09 1.12 4.60
N ASN A 53 7.04 1.93 5.07
CA ASN A 53 8.34 1.51 5.59
C ASN A 53 8.74 2.44 6.74
N CYS A 54 9.16 1.90 7.88
CA CYS A 54 9.36 2.74 9.06
C CYS A 54 10.63 3.59 8.96
N TYR A 55 10.53 4.89 9.26
CA TYR A 55 11.70 5.78 9.36
C TYR A 55 12.72 5.31 10.40
N SER A 56 12.22 4.76 11.53
CA SER A 56 13.06 4.23 12.62
C SER A 56 13.59 2.81 12.35
N CYS A 57 13.37 2.25 11.16
CA CYS A 57 14.00 0.99 10.78
C CYS A 57 15.51 1.19 10.58
N PRO A 58 16.37 0.34 11.21
CA PRO A 58 17.83 0.38 11.01
C PRO A 58 18.24 0.25 9.55
N ALA A 59 17.54 -0.60 8.80
CA ALA A 59 17.83 -0.90 7.40
C ALA A 59 17.21 0.09 6.40
N ALA A 60 16.24 0.91 6.82
CA ALA A 60 15.47 1.74 5.90
C ALA A 60 16.34 2.77 5.18
N SER A 61 16.30 2.72 3.85
CA SER A 61 17.04 3.63 2.96
C SER A 61 16.32 4.97 2.76
N GLY A 62 15.00 5.04 3.00
CA GLY A 62 14.20 6.24 2.81
C GLY A 62 13.13 6.42 3.88
N ALA A 63 12.44 7.57 3.85
CA ALA A 63 11.42 7.94 4.82
C ALA A 63 10.04 7.34 4.48
N CYS A 64 9.26 7.04 5.53
CA CYS A 64 7.86 6.66 5.38
C CYS A 64 7.02 7.88 4.94
N PRO A 65 6.27 7.81 3.82
CA PRO A 65 5.52 8.96 3.32
C PRO A 65 4.41 9.42 4.27
N ILE A 66 3.78 8.51 5.03
CA ILE A 66 2.76 8.89 6.02
C ILE A 66 3.40 9.52 7.27
N GLY A 67 4.56 9.02 7.71
CA GLY A 67 5.28 9.64 8.82
C GLY A 67 5.75 11.06 8.47
N ALA A 68 6.35 11.22 7.28
CA ALA A 68 6.76 12.51 6.78
C ALA A 68 5.58 13.47 6.57
N PHE A 69 4.44 12.97 6.09
CA PHE A 69 3.24 13.77 5.90
C PHE A 69 2.66 14.27 7.24
N GLN A 70 2.61 13.42 8.28
CA GLN A 70 2.20 13.86 9.62
C GLN A 70 3.13 14.93 10.20
N ALA A 71 4.45 14.79 9.98
CA ALA A 71 5.41 15.81 10.41
C ALA A 71 5.16 17.16 9.71
N VAL A 72 4.85 17.13 8.40
CA VAL A 72 4.51 18.36 7.65
C VAL A 72 3.20 18.99 8.15
N VAL A 73 2.17 18.19 8.40
CA VAL A 73 0.90 18.68 8.94
C VAL A 73 1.09 19.26 10.35
N GLY A 74 1.85 18.56 11.20
CA GLY A 74 2.14 19.02 12.57
C GLY A 74 3.02 20.26 12.64
N SER A 75 3.85 20.52 11.60
CA SER A 75 4.68 21.73 11.51
C SER A 75 4.08 22.85 10.66
N SER A 76 2.82 22.73 10.25
CA SER A 76 2.16 23.67 9.33
C SER A 76 2.11 25.12 9.82
N LYS A 77 2.19 25.34 11.14
CA LYS A 77 2.29 26.68 11.74
C LYS A 77 3.62 27.39 11.44
N PHE A 78 4.70 26.63 11.18
CA PHE A 78 6.03 27.17 10.89
C PHE A 78 6.32 27.22 9.40
N SER A 79 6.21 26.08 8.73
CA SER A 79 6.39 25.96 7.28
C SER A 79 5.71 24.70 6.74
N PHE A 80 5.01 24.82 5.62
CA PHE A 80 4.38 23.68 4.97
C PHE A 80 5.30 23.18 3.84
N SER A 81 5.79 21.95 3.96
CA SER A 81 6.60 21.33 2.91
C SER A 81 5.71 20.70 1.82
N TYR A 82 5.64 21.35 0.68
CA TYR A 82 4.88 20.87 -0.49
C TYR A 82 5.47 19.62 -1.12
N TYR A 83 6.75 19.32 -0.89
CA TYR A 83 7.43 18.15 -1.45
C TYR A 83 6.71 16.84 -1.14
N ILE A 84 6.41 16.58 0.14
CA ILE A 84 5.77 15.31 0.58
C ILE A 84 4.35 15.18 0.01
N THR A 85 3.60 16.27 0.07
CA THR A 85 2.23 16.32 -0.46
C THR A 85 2.23 16.10 -1.97
N GLY A 86 3.11 16.81 -2.70
CA GLY A 86 3.27 16.66 -4.14
C GLY A 86 3.72 15.24 -4.53
N PHE A 87 4.67 14.66 -3.80
CA PHE A 87 5.14 13.29 -4.00
C PHE A 87 4.00 12.27 -3.85
N LEU A 88 3.21 12.37 -2.78
CA LEU A 88 2.07 11.48 -2.54
C LEU A 88 0.99 11.61 -3.62
N ILE A 89 0.65 12.84 -4.02
CA ILE A 89 -0.32 13.13 -5.09
C ILE A 89 0.20 12.59 -6.42
N LEU A 90 1.45 12.86 -6.77
CA LEU A 90 2.09 12.38 -8.00
C LEU A 90 2.01 10.86 -8.10
N LEU A 91 2.45 10.15 -7.06
CA LEU A 91 2.37 8.69 -7.01
C LEU A 91 0.93 8.18 -7.05
N GLY A 92 0.01 8.87 -6.39
CA GLY A 92 -1.42 8.58 -6.40
C GLY A 92 -2.00 8.66 -7.82
N VAL A 93 -1.69 9.74 -8.56
CA VAL A 93 -2.15 9.96 -9.92
C VAL A 93 -1.48 8.99 -10.91
N LEU A 94 -0.18 8.75 -10.79
CA LEU A 94 0.53 7.85 -11.69
C LEU A 94 0.13 6.38 -11.49
N LEU A 95 0.15 5.89 -10.25
CA LEU A 95 0.08 4.48 -9.93
C LEU A 95 -1.13 4.09 -9.07
N GLY A 96 -1.72 5.01 -8.30
CA GLY A 96 -2.78 4.70 -7.36
C GLY A 96 -2.40 3.60 -6.37
N ARG A 97 -3.31 2.67 -6.09
CA ARG A 97 -3.06 1.53 -5.18
C ARG A 97 -2.20 0.40 -5.76
N PHE A 98 -1.66 0.55 -6.96
CA PHE A 98 -0.63 -0.37 -7.47
C PHE A 98 0.58 -0.45 -6.53
N ILE A 99 0.97 0.67 -5.94
CA ILE A 99 2.02 0.75 -4.92
C ILE A 99 1.76 -0.23 -3.78
N CYS A 100 0.53 -0.27 -3.26
CA CYS A 100 0.15 -1.20 -2.21
C CYS A 100 0.23 -2.67 -2.66
N GLY A 101 0.01 -2.92 -3.95
CA GLY A 101 0.05 -4.26 -4.54
C GLY A 101 1.43 -4.80 -4.83
N PHE A 102 2.39 -3.95 -5.18
CA PHE A 102 3.69 -4.36 -5.72
C PHE A 102 4.91 -3.81 -4.97
N LEU A 103 4.81 -2.62 -4.36
CA LEU A 103 5.97 -1.91 -3.81
C LEU A 103 5.96 -1.80 -2.28
N CYS A 104 4.87 -2.13 -1.60
CA CYS A 104 4.76 -1.96 -0.16
C CYS A 104 5.31 -3.18 0.61
N PRO A 105 6.40 -3.04 1.40
CA PRO A 105 6.98 -4.12 2.18
C PRO A 105 6.00 -4.71 3.19
N PHE A 106 5.28 -3.86 3.93
CA PHE A 106 4.31 -4.32 4.92
C PHE A 106 3.12 -5.06 4.29
N GLY A 107 2.72 -4.67 3.08
CA GLY A 107 1.72 -5.42 2.33
C GLY A 107 2.20 -6.81 1.93
N TRP A 108 3.48 -6.96 1.58
CA TRP A 108 4.10 -8.24 1.29
C TRP A 108 4.21 -9.12 2.53
N PHE A 109 4.61 -8.55 3.66
CA PHE A 109 4.65 -9.25 4.96
C PHE A 109 3.30 -9.89 5.32
N GLN A 110 2.19 -9.12 5.22
CA GLN A 110 0.85 -9.66 5.47
C GLN A 110 0.47 -10.79 4.50
N GLU A 111 0.94 -10.74 3.25
CA GLU A 111 0.70 -11.82 2.29
C GLU A 111 1.49 -13.09 2.59
N LEU A 112 2.71 -12.95 3.12
CA LEU A 112 3.50 -14.10 3.58
C LEU A 112 2.79 -14.79 4.74
N LEU A 113 2.32 -14.04 5.74
CA LEU A 113 1.53 -14.59 6.85
C LEU A 113 0.25 -15.29 6.36
N HIS A 114 -0.41 -14.71 5.36
CA HIS A 114 -1.63 -15.31 4.79
C HIS A 114 -1.37 -16.61 4.02
N LYS A 115 -0.13 -16.96 3.70
CA LYS A 115 0.19 -18.27 3.08
C LYS A 115 0.18 -19.42 4.07
N ILE A 116 0.28 -19.17 5.39
CA ILE A 116 0.22 -20.21 6.43
C ILE A 116 -1.09 -20.99 6.27
N PRO A 117 -1.08 -22.33 6.23
CA PRO A 117 -2.25 -23.17 5.99
C PRO A 117 -3.18 -23.17 7.19
N THR A 118 -4.14 -22.26 7.22
CA THR A 118 -5.19 -22.11 8.23
C THR A 118 -6.54 -21.86 7.57
N LYS A 119 -7.64 -21.97 8.32
CA LYS A 119 -8.97 -21.58 7.82
C LYS A 119 -8.99 -20.12 7.43
N LYS A 120 -9.31 -19.82 6.16
CA LYS A 120 -9.37 -18.46 5.61
C LYS A 120 -10.80 -17.97 5.56
N PHE A 121 -11.04 -16.78 6.08
CA PHE A 121 -12.37 -16.17 6.09
C PHE A 121 -12.46 -15.02 5.06
N SER A 122 -13.63 -14.89 4.46
CA SER A 122 -13.93 -13.80 3.54
C SER A 122 -14.31 -12.54 4.32
N THR A 123 -13.77 -11.39 3.90
CA THR A 123 -14.09 -10.08 4.49
C THR A 123 -15.34 -9.43 3.88
N LYS A 124 -16.12 -10.15 3.07
CA LYS A 124 -17.32 -9.61 2.39
C LYS A 124 -18.39 -9.08 3.35
N LYS A 125 -18.57 -9.73 4.51
CA LYS A 125 -19.50 -9.27 5.56
C LYS A 125 -18.99 -8.03 6.30
N LEU A 126 -17.66 -7.78 6.31
CA LEU A 126 -16.99 -6.70 7.03
C LEU A 126 -16.74 -5.46 6.14
N LYS A 127 -17.61 -5.25 5.14
CA LYS A 127 -17.50 -4.09 4.22
C LYS A 127 -17.48 -2.73 4.93
N PRO A 128 -18.31 -2.44 5.94
CA PRO A 128 -18.32 -1.14 6.61
C PRO A 128 -16.98 -0.84 7.31
N LEU A 129 -16.24 -1.86 7.76
CA LEU A 129 -14.94 -1.66 8.41
C LEU A 129 -13.88 -1.03 7.47
N ARG A 130 -14.12 -1.05 6.15
CA ARG A 130 -13.24 -0.39 5.16
C ARG A 130 -13.23 1.13 5.27
N TYR A 131 -14.26 1.72 5.87
CA TYR A 131 -14.31 3.17 6.09
C TYR A 131 -13.40 3.61 7.23
N LEU A 132 -13.05 2.70 8.16
CA LEU A 132 -12.20 3.01 9.32
C LEU A 132 -10.84 3.61 8.89
N LYS A 133 -10.22 3.11 7.83
CA LYS A 133 -8.95 3.68 7.33
C LYS A 133 -9.05 5.15 6.88
N TYR A 134 -10.22 5.59 6.41
CA TYR A 134 -10.45 6.99 6.03
C TYR A 134 -10.64 7.85 7.28
N ILE A 135 -11.29 7.31 8.31
CA ILE A 135 -11.40 7.96 9.63
C ILE A 135 -10.00 8.08 10.24
N VAL A 136 -9.18 7.02 10.21
CA VAL A 136 -7.79 7.05 10.67
C VAL A 136 -6.98 8.09 9.89
N LEU A 137 -7.12 8.15 8.56
CA LEU A 137 -6.46 9.17 7.74
C LEU A 137 -6.88 10.58 8.14
N LEU A 138 -8.18 10.84 8.26
CA LEU A 138 -8.68 12.17 8.59
C LEU A 138 -8.33 12.58 10.01
N VAL A 139 -8.59 11.73 10.99
CA VAL A 139 -8.41 12.06 12.41
C VAL A 139 -6.94 11.99 12.80
N MET A 140 -6.28 10.84 12.64
CA MET A 140 -4.94 10.61 13.21
C MET A 140 -3.81 11.19 12.37
N VAL A 141 -4.02 11.43 11.07
CA VAL A 141 -2.96 11.93 10.17
C VAL A 141 -3.14 13.41 9.87
N PHE A 142 -4.38 13.93 9.82
CA PHE A 142 -4.64 15.34 9.55
C PHE A 142 -5.03 16.12 10.82
N LEU A 143 -6.15 15.78 11.48
CA LEU A 143 -6.72 16.61 12.52
C LEU A 143 -5.86 16.63 13.79
N LEU A 144 -5.53 15.48 14.35
CA LEU A 144 -4.76 15.44 15.60
C LEU A 144 -3.39 16.12 15.49
N PRO A 145 -2.54 15.86 14.45
CA PRO A 145 -1.28 16.58 14.33
C PRO A 145 -1.42 18.08 14.09
N ALA A 146 -2.52 18.52 13.46
CA ALA A 146 -2.74 19.93 13.17
C ALA A 146 -3.21 20.73 14.41
N PHE A 147 -4.01 20.12 15.27
CA PHE A 147 -4.65 20.82 16.41
C PHE A 147 -3.97 20.56 17.76
N LEU A 148 -3.47 19.32 17.96
CA LEU A 148 -2.77 18.96 19.19
C LEU A 148 -1.27 19.14 19.01
N VAL A 149 -0.79 20.30 19.39
CA VAL A 149 0.63 20.65 19.36
C VAL A 149 1.22 20.54 20.78
N ASN A 150 2.48 20.14 20.87
CA ASN A 150 3.25 20.12 22.11
C ASN A 150 3.78 21.53 22.47
N ASP A 151 4.46 21.65 23.62
CA ASP A 151 4.97 22.92 24.17
C ASP A 151 5.88 23.67 23.19
N VAL A 152 6.50 22.97 22.25
CA VAL A 152 7.35 23.52 21.18
C VAL A 152 6.52 23.99 19.96
N GLY A 153 5.20 23.80 19.97
CA GLY A 153 4.30 24.19 18.87
C GLY A 153 4.28 23.20 17.68
N MET A 154 4.83 22.00 17.86
CA MET A 154 4.81 20.95 16.83
C MET A 154 3.81 19.87 17.16
N GLY A 155 3.04 19.40 16.17
CA GLY A 155 2.11 18.31 16.31
C GLY A 155 2.79 16.94 16.33
N ASP A 156 2.35 16.07 17.23
CA ASP A 156 2.82 14.68 17.30
C ASP A 156 2.32 13.85 16.12
N PRO A 157 3.10 12.88 15.64
CA PRO A 157 2.68 11.95 14.59
C PRO A 157 1.78 10.84 15.18
N PHE A 158 0.52 11.15 15.52
CA PHE A 158 -0.39 10.29 16.28
C PHE A 158 -0.56 8.89 15.70
N PHE A 159 -0.72 8.75 14.38
CA PHE A 159 -0.82 7.44 13.77
C PHE A 159 0.45 6.60 13.99
N CYS A 160 1.63 7.18 13.78
CA CYS A 160 2.91 6.49 13.98
C CYS A 160 3.15 6.17 15.46
N LYS A 161 2.77 7.08 16.36
CA LYS A 161 2.97 6.96 17.82
C LYS A 161 2.08 5.89 18.42
N TYR A 162 0.80 5.82 18.03
CA TYR A 162 -0.20 4.99 18.71
C TYR A 162 -0.71 3.78 17.94
N LEU A 163 -0.76 3.81 16.61
CA LEU A 163 -1.46 2.80 15.83
C LEU A 163 -0.58 2.00 14.86
N CYS A 164 0.55 2.57 14.40
CA CYS A 164 1.37 1.93 13.37
C CYS A 164 2.16 0.72 13.89
N PRO A 165 1.88 -0.52 13.42
CA PRO A 165 2.62 -1.71 13.85
C PRO A 165 4.01 -1.81 13.23
N GLN A 166 4.24 -1.12 12.08
CA GLN A 166 5.50 -1.16 11.35
C GLN A 166 6.68 -0.64 12.19
N GLY A 167 6.43 0.43 12.99
CA GLY A 167 7.44 1.01 13.86
C GLY A 167 7.94 0.03 14.94
N VAL A 168 7.07 -0.85 15.43
CA VAL A 168 7.46 -1.90 16.37
C VAL A 168 8.20 -3.01 15.65
N MET A 169 7.68 -3.49 14.54
CA MET A 169 8.23 -4.62 13.79
C MET A 169 9.63 -4.32 13.24
N GLU A 170 9.82 -3.18 12.59
CA GLU A 170 11.08 -2.83 11.91
C GLU A 170 12.03 -1.96 12.75
N GLY A 171 11.51 -1.27 13.76
CA GLY A 171 12.30 -0.36 14.61
C GLY A 171 12.47 -0.88 16.00
N ALA A 172 11.43 -0.89 16.83
CA ALA A 172 11.54 -1.12 18.25
C ALA A 172 12.07 -2.53 18.59
N ILE A 173 11.58 -3.59 17.94
CA ILE A 173 12.02 -4.97 18.18
C ILE A 173 13.53 -5.14 17.83
N PRO A 174 13.99 -4.86 16.60
CA PRO A 174 15.38 -5.03 16.25
C PRO A 174 16.33 -4.19 17.12
N LEU A 175 15.99 -2.94 17.39
CA LEU A 175 16.82 -2.05 18.20
C LEU A 175 16.89 -2.48 19.66
N SER A 176 15.80 -2.96 20.24
CA SER A 176 15.78 -3.45 21.63
C SER A 176 16.53 -4.77 21.80
N LEU A 177 16.58 -5.59 20.75
CA LEU A 177 17.40 -6.82 20.76
C LEU A 177 18.89 -6.51 20.66
N ALA A 178 19.27 -5.50 19.86
CA ALA A 178 20.66 -5.12 19.65
C ALA A 178 21.23 -4.21 20.75
N ASN A 179 20.38 -3.49 21.50
CA ASN A 179 20.82 -2.48 22.48
C ASN A 179 20.05 -2.62 23.79
N SER A 180 20.78 -2.92 24.88
CA SER A 180 20.22 -3.09 26.23
C SER A 180 19.63 -1.80 26.79
N GLY A 181 20.24 -0.64 26.51
CA GLY A 181 19.74 0.67 26.94
C GLY A 181 18.38 1.01 26.33
N ILE A 182 18.16 0.68 25.04
CA ILE A 182 16.84 0.86 24.40
C ILE A 182 15.83 -0.12 25.03
N ARG A 183 16.22 -1.34 25.30
CA ARG A 183 15.35 -2.35 25.94
C ARG A 183 14.88 -1.92 27.33
N SER A 184 15.74 -1.35 28.16
CA SER A 184 15.37 -0.85 29.48
C SER A 184 14.48 0.38 29.45
N ALA A 185 14.50 1.16 28.36
CA ALA A 185 13.68 2.34 28.15
C ALA A 185 12.28 2.05 27.56
N LEU A 186 11.98 0.77 27.25
CA LEU A 186 10.65 0.39 26.72
C LEU A 186 9.57 0.55 27.80
N GLY A 187 8.61 1.43 27.54
CA GLY A 187 7.48 1.73 28.43
C GLY A 187 6.16 1.11 27.96
N SER A 188 5.05 1.54 28.60
CA SER A 188 3.69 1.07 28.33
C SER A 188 3.24 1.26 26.87
N LEU A 189 3.72 2.31 26.20
CA LEU A 189 3.45 2.56 24.80
C LEU A 189 3.98 1.45 23.87
N PHE A 190 5.14 0.89 24.21
CA PHE A 190 5.67 -0.26 23.47
C PHE A 190 4.74 -1.47 23.62
N THR A 191 4.31 -1.79 24.85
CA THR A 191 3.40 -2.91 25.12
C THR A 191 2.09 -2.76 24.35
N TRP A 192 1.50 -1.58 24.35
CA TRP A 192 0.30 -1.26 23.57
C TRP A 192 0.49 -1.53 22.07
N LYS A 193 1.54 -0.99 21.48
CA LYS A 193 1.85 -1.15 20.05
C LYS A 193 2.24 -2.58 19.68
N PHE A 194 2.90 -3.29 20.58
CA PHE A 194 3.22 -4.70 20.41
C PHE A 194 1.94 -5.54 20.37
N GLY A 195 0.95 -5.24 21.23
CA GLY A 195 -0.39 -5.85 21.16
C GLY A 195 -1.06 -5.62 19.81
N ILE A 196 -0.99 -4.40 19.25
CA ILE A 196 -1.50 -4.11 17.91
C ILE A 196 -0.77 -4.93 16.84
N LEU A 197 0.56 -5.04 16.93
CA LEU A 197 1.34 -5.85 15.98
C LEU A 197 0.90 -7.33 16.03
N LEU A 198 0.76 -7.90 17.23
CA LEU A 198 0.26 -9.28 17.40
C LEU A 198 -1.13 -9.46 16.81
N ALA A 199 -2.05 -8.54 17.09
CA ALA A 199 -3.39 -8.56 16.51
C ALA A 199 -3.34 -8.53 14.97
N VAL A 200 -2.50 -7.68 14.38
CA VAL A 200 -2.32 -7.61 12.92
C VAL A 200 -1.72 -8.91 12.37
N ILE A 201 -0.77 -9.53 13.05
CA ILE A 201 -0.18 -10.83 12.66
C ILE A 201 -1.27 -11.90 12.64
N VAL A 202 -2.00 -12.09 13.74
CA VAL A 202 -3.07 -13.08 13.86
C VAL A 202 -4.16 -12.85 12.80
N LEU A 203 -4.62 -11.62 12.65
CA LEU A 203 -5.61 -11.26 11.64
C LEU A 203 -5.09 -11.49 10.22
N SER A 204 -3.78 -11.30 9.95
CA SER A 204 -3.18 -11.51 8.62
C SER A 204 -3.08 -12.99 8.25
N VAL A 205 -2.95 -13.87 9.23
CA VAL A 205 -3.03 -15.32 9.02
C VAL A 205 -4.43 -15.72 8.56
N ILE A 206 -5.48 -15.12 9.13
CA ILE A 206 -6.89 -15.46 8.91
C ILE A 206 -7.46 -14.71 7.70
N PHE A 207 -7.26 -13.38 7.64
CA PHE A 207 -7.80 -12.49 6.62
C PHE A 207 -6.70 -12.00 5.67
N TYR A 208 -7.06 -11.80 4.41
CA TYR A 208 -6.11 -11.25 3.45
C TYR A 208 -5.93 -9.74 3.64
N ARG A 209 -4.73 -9.32 4.05
CA ARG A 209 -4.30 -7.93 4.24
C ARG A 209 -5.24 -7.09 5.12
N PRO A 210 -5.55 -7.50 6.35
CA PRO A 210 -6.51 -6.81 7.21
C PRO A 210 -6.10 -5.37 7.51
N PHE A 211 -4.84 -5.11 7.87
CA PHE A 211 -4.35 -3.77 8.14
C PHE A 211 -4.51 -2.85 6.92
N CYS A 212 -4.15 -3.32 5.72
CA CYS A 212 -4.29 -2.54 4.48
C CYS A 212 -5.76 -2.28 4.10
N LYS A 213 -6.68 -3.17 4.49
CA LYS A 213 -8.13 -3.00 4.25
C LYS A 213 -8.76 -2.02 5.21
N TRP A 214 -8.38 -2.03 6.50
CA TRP A 214 -9.16 -1.40 7.57
C TRP A 214 -8.47 -0.24 8.26
N LEU A 215 -7.14 -0.25 8.40
CA LEU A 215 -6.41 0.70 9.26
C LEU A 215 -5.41 1.58 8.52
N CYS A 216 -4.85 1.14 7.38
CA CYS A 216 -3.74 1.82 6.73
C CYS A 216 -4.13 3.16 6.11
N PRO A 217 -3.67 4.32 6.62
CA PRO A 217 -3.99 5.64 6.07
C PRO A 217 -3.33 5.87 4.70
N LEU A 218 -2.14 5.33 4.45
CA LEU A 218 -1.51 5.39 3.14
C LEU A 218 -2.35 4.67 2.08
N GLY A 219 -2.92 3.50 2.46
CA GLY A 219 -3.86 2.77 1.62
C GLY A 219 -5.16 3.53 1.37
N ALA A 220 -5.64 4.33 2.34
CA ALA A 220 -6.78 5.22 2.19
C ALA A 220 -6.45 6.37 1.23
N PHE A 221 -5.29 7.01 1.40
CA PHE A 221 -4.84 8.11 0.54
C PHE A 221 -4.76 7.70 -0.93
N TYR A 222 -4.03 6.62 -1.24
CA TYR A 222 -3.94 6.13 -2.62
C TYR A 222 -5.29 5.60 -3.17
N ALA A 223 -6.22 5.20 -2.30
CA ALA A 223 -7.55 4.77 -2.72
C ALA A 223 -8.36 5.90 -3.34
N LEU A 224 -8.19 7.14 -2.87
CA LEU A 224 -8.87 8.32 -3.43
C LEU A 224 -8.50 8.50 -4.92
N PHE A 225 -7.24 8.28 -5.26
CA PHE A 225 -6.74 8.41 -6.64
C PHE A 225 -7.01 7.20 -7.53
N ASN A 226 -7.47 6.08 -6.96
CA ASN A 226 -7.54 4.82 -7.71
C ASN A 226 -8.47 4.88 -8.94
N ARG A 227 -9.47 5.75 -8.94
CA ARG A 227 -10.39 5.96 -10.07
C ARG A 227 -9.79 6.82 -11.18
N VAL A 228 -8.95 7.79 -10.81
CA VAL A 228 -8.38 8.79 -11.72
C VAL A 228 -6.92 8.53 -12.08
N SER A 229 -6.28 7.50 -11.51
CA SER A 229 -4.88 7.20 -11.78
C SER A 229 -4.65 6.70 -13.20
N LEU A 230 -3.46 7.00 -13.74
CA LEU A 230 -3.04 6.60 -15.09
C LEU A 230 -2.92 5.08 -15.24
N PHE A 231 -2.39 4.40 -14.22
CA PHE A 231 -2.28 2.94 -14.25
C PHE A 231 -3.59 2.30 -13.81
N GLN A 232 -4.28 1.62 -14.70
CA GLN A 232 -5.64 1.11 -14.50
C GLN A 232 -5.78 -0.37 -14.87
N ILE A 233 -6.85 -1.00 -14.36
CA ILE A 233 -7.34 -2.28 -14.88
C ILE A 233 -8.46 -1.99 -15.89
N LYS A 234 -8.38 -2.58 -17.07
CA LYS A 234 -9.43 -2.53 -18.09
C LYS A 234 -9.96 -3.93 -18.36
N VAL A 235 -11.28 -4.03 -18.50
CA VAL A 235 -11.99 -5.26 -18.91
C VAL A 235 -12.50 -5.04 -20.33
N ASP A 236 -12.10 -5.92 -21.22
CA ASP A 236 -12.57 -5.96 -22.62
C ASP A 236 -13.92 -6.69 -22.65
N LYS A 237 -14.99 -5.92 -22.87
CA LYS A 237 -16.35 -6.46 -22.88
C LYS A 237 -16.60 -7.47 -24.00
N ASN A 238 -15.89 -7.34 -25.13
CA ASN A 238 -16.07 -8.24 -26.28
C ASN A 238 -15.44 -9.63 -26.04
N LYS A 239 -14.43 -9.71 -25.15
CA LYS A 239 -13.74 -10.95 -24.75
C LYS A 239 -14.27 -11.53 -23.45
N CYS A 240 -15.05 -10.76 -22.71
CA CYS A 240 -15.56 -11.16 -21.41
C CYS A 240 -16.80 -12.06 -21.57
N VAL A 241 -16.66 -13.32 -21.16
CA VAL A 241 -17.76 -14.31 -21.17
C VAL A 241 -18.56 -14.31 -19.86
N SER A 242 -18.42 -13.30 -19.02
CA SER A 242 -19.16 -13.11 -17.76
C SER A 242 -19.11 -14.31 -16.79
N CYS A 243 -18.09 -15.14 -16.83
CA CYS A 243 -17.97 -16.38 -16.04
C CYS A 243 -17.73 -16.14 -14.52
N GLY A 244 -17.52 -14.91 -14.06
CA GLY A 244 -17.34 -14.55 -12.65
C GLY A 244 -16.05 -15.03 -11.96
N LYS A 245 -15.16 -15.77 -12.64
CA LYS A 245 -13.91 -16.31 -12.05
C LYS A 245 -13.00 -15.20 -11.49
N CYS A 246 -12.91 -14.05 -12.16
CA CYS A 246 -12.12 -12.91 -11.72
C CYS A 246 -12.61 -12.28 -10.41
N ALA A 247 -13.95 -12.21 -10.21
CA ALA A 247 -14.55 -11.72 -8.98
C ALA A 247 -14.36 -12.71 -7.81
N LYS A 248 -14.46 -14.02 -8.06
CA LYS A 248 -14.20 -15.08 -7.08
C LYS A 248 -12.72 -15.12 -6.65
N ALA A 249 -11.79 -14.89 -7.58
CA ALA A 249 -10.35 -14.87 -7.30
C ALA A 249 -9.89 -13.61 -6.56
N CYS A 250 -10.71 -12.56 -6.47
CA CYS A 250 -10.33 -11.30 -5.86
C CYS A 250 -10.32 -11.36 -4.33
N LYS A 251 -9.12 -11.44 -3.73
CA LYS A 251 -8.94 -11.43 -2.26
C LYS A 251 -9.25 -10.08 -1.60
N MET A 252 -9.41 -9.01 -2.40
CA MET A 252 -9.85 -7.69 -1.93
C MET A 252 -11.36 -7.50 -2.00
N ASP A 253 -12.11 -8.56 -2.36
CA ASP A 253 -13.57 -8.56 -2.49
C ASP A 253 -14.12 -7.50 -3.45
N VAL A 254 -13.43 -7.29 -4.57
CA VAL A 254 -13.83 -6.36 -5.64
C VAL A 254 -14.29 -7.15 -6.85
N ASP A 255 -15.48 -6.82 -7.36
CA ASP A 255 -15.92 -7.32 -8.67
C ASP A 255 -15.34 -6.43 -9.77
N VAL A 256 -14.27 -6.91 -10.40
CA VAL A 256 -13.54 -6.17 -11.43
C VAL A 256 -14.36 -6.00 -12.72
N THR A 257 -15.38 -6.80 -12.94
CA THR A 257 -16.27 -6.67 -14.12
C THR A 257 -17.22 -5.50 -13.98
N LYS A 258 -17.69 -5.21 -12.75
CA LYS A 258 -18.57 -4.09 -12.45
C LYS A 258 -17.81 -2.80 -12.14
N ALA A 259 -16.70 -2.90 -11.38
CA ALA A 259 -15.91 -1.76 -10.95
C ALA A 259 -14.41 -2.05 -11.04
N PRO A 260 -13.78 -1.99 -12.23
CA PRO A 260 -12.39 -2.39 -12.45
C PRO A 260 -11.39 -1.53 -11.66
N ASN A 261 -11.69 -0.25 -11.43
CA ASN A 261 -10.84 0.67 -10.68
C ASN A 261 -11.47 1.09 -9.34
N HIS A 262 -12.13 0.15 -8.67
CA HIS A 262 -12.69 0.36 -7.34
C HIS A 262 -11.61 0.82 -6.36
N THR A 263 -11.99 1.68 -5.39
CA THR A 263 -11.08 2.23 -4.38
C THR A 263 -10.32 1.15 -3.59
N GLU A 264 -10.90 -0.05 -3.43
CA GLU A 264 -10.26 -1.19 -2.76
C GLU A 264 -9.35 -2.02 -3.65
N CYS A 265 -9.33 -1.80 -4.96
CA CYS A 265 -8.49 -2.59 -5.87
C CYS A 265 -7.01 -2.21 -5.74
N ILE A 266 -6.17 -3.12 -5.24
CA ILE A 266 -4.71 -2.96 -5.13
C ILE A 266 -3.96 -3.33 -6.41
N ARG A 267 -4.68 -3.59 -7.51
CA ARG A 267 -4.11 -3.94 -8.82
C ARG A 267 -3.13 -5.09 -8.80
N CYS A 268 -3.38 -6.09 -7.94
CA CYS A 268 -2.50 -7.25 -7.76
C CYS A 268 -2.42 -8.20 -8.96
N GLY A 269 -3.31 -8.08 -9.95
CA GLY A 269 -3.31 -8.91 -11.16
C GLY A 269 -3.91 -10.31 -11.00
N MET A 270 -4.45 -10.70 -9.84
CA MET A 270 -5.08 -12.03 -9.67
C MET A 270 -6.22 -12.28 -10.66
N CYS A 271 -7.05 -11.26 -10.91
CA CYS A 271 -8.13 -11.31 -11.90
C CYS A 271 -7.59 -11.50 -13.34
N ILE A 272 -6.41 -10.97 -13.65
CA ILE A 272 -5.76 -11.11 -14.95
C ILE A 272 -5.31 -12.57 -15.16
N ARG A 273 -4.69 -13.16 -14.13
CA ARG A 273 -4.20 -14.55 -14.15
C ARG A 273 -5.33 -15.58 -14.28
N THR A 274 -6.47 -15.30 -13.63
CA THR A 274 -7.60 -16.23 -13.57
C THR A 274 -8.53 -16.11 -14.78
N CYS A 275 -8.38 -15.05 -15.60
CA CYS A 275 -9.25 -14.83 -16.74
C CYS A 275 -8.92 -15.77 -17.90
N PRO A 276 -9.82 -16.72 -18.29
CA PRO A 276 -9.54 -17.70 -19.33
C PRO A 276 -9.45 -17.07 -20.72
N THR A 277 -10.19 -15.97 -20.95
CA THR A 277 -10.24 -15.29 -22.26
C THR A 277 -9.25 -14.14 -22.39
N GLY A 278 -8.47 -13.83 -21.32
CA GLY A 278 -7.56 -12.69 -21.30
C GLY A 278 -8.27 -11.33 -21.43
N ALA A 279 -9.56 -11.26 -21.07
CA ALA A 279 -10.36 -10.03 -21.15
C ALA A 279 -9.89 -8.96 -20.16
N VAL A 280 -9.24 -9.33 -19.05
CA VAL A 280 -8.75 -8.40 -18.02
C VAL A 280 -7.27 -8.10 -18.25
N ARG A 281 -6.91 -6.81 -18.30
CA ARG A 281 -5.52 -6.37 -18.51
C ARG A 281 -5.19 -5.09 -17.77
N PHE A 282 -3.92 -4.85 -17.51
CA PHE A 282 -3.42 -3.54 -17.11
C PHE A 282 -3.39 -2.59 -18.30
N ARG A 283 -3.64 -1.33 -18.03
CA ARG A 283 -3.55 -0.24 -19.00
C ARG A 283 -2.89 0.96 -18.33
N TYR A 284 -2.11 1.71 -19.09
CA TYR A 284 -1.56 3.00 -18.73
C TYR A 284 -2.15 4.09 -19.62
N GLY A 285 -2.57 5.21 -19.05
CA GLY A 285 -3.11 6.38 -19.77
C GLY A 285 -4.60 6.65 -19.52
N PHE A 286 -4.98 7.90 -19.67
CA PHE A 286 -6.38 8.37 -19.67
C PHE A 286 -7.04 8.09 -21.03
N GLY A 287 -8.30 7.80 -21.01
CA GLY A 287 -9.14 7.69 -22.20
C GLY A 287 -9.60 6.28 -22.51
N ASP A 288 -10.85 6.19 -22.92
CA ASP A 288 -11.36 5.05 -23.66
C ASP A 288 -10.64 5.04 -25.01
N GLY A 289 -9.66 4.16 -25.17
CA GLY A 289 -9.20 3.83 -26.50
C GLY A 289 -10.41 3.30 -27.26
N LYS A 290 -11.13 4.20 -27.90
CA LYS A 290 -12.08 3.84 -28.95
C LYS A 290 -11.33 2.88 -29.83
N ASP A 291 -11.85 1.68 -29.91
CA ASP A 291 -11.27 0.57 -30.64
C ASP A 291 -10.87 1.05 -32.04
N LYS A 292 -9.56 1.24 -32.28
CA LYS A 292 -9.06 1.55 -33.64
C LYS A 292 -9.47 0.47 -34.64
N THR A 293 -9.95 -0.68 -34.15
CA THR A 293 -10.56 -1.74 -34.96
C THR A 293 -11.90 -1.37 -35.61
N LYS A 294 -12.69 -0.45 -35.02
CA LYS A 294 -13.92 0.06 -35.69
C LYS A 294 -13.62 1.02 -36.84
N ALA A 295 -12.53 1.81 -36.70
CA ALA A 295 -12.11 2.71 -37.80
C ALA A 295 -11.51 1.94 -38.99
N ALA A 296 -10.74 0.89 -38.75
CA ALA A 296 -10.17 0.05 -39.80
C ALA A 296 -11.25 -0.78 -40.55
N LYS A 297 -12.33 -1.18 -39.85
CA LYS A 297 -13.45 -1.90 -40.47
C LYS A 297 -14.36 -1.00 -41.32
N LYS A 298 -14.42 0.31 -40.99
CA LYS A 298 -15.16 1.29 -41.76
C LYS A 298 -14.41 1.75 -43.01
N SER A 299 -13.07 1.75 -42.97
CA SER A 299 -12.22 2.06 -44.13
C SER A 299 -12.15 0.93 -45.18
N ARG A 300 -12.43 -0.34 -44.79
CA ARG A 300 -12.48 -1.48 -45.71
C ARG A 300 -13.87 -1.72 -46.31
N ARG A 301 -14.86 -0.89 -45.98
CA ARG A 301 -16.24 -0.93 -46.52
C ARG A 301 -16.59 0.30 -47.36
N LYS A 302 -15.64 1.11 -47.72
CA LYS A 302 -15.65 2.08 -48.80
C LYS A 302 -14.59 1.65 -49.83
#